data_e13b47bc35909e8f69bee8d19125ae67
#
_entry.id   e13b47bc35909e8f69bee8d19125ae67
#
_cell.length_a   1.000
_cell.length_b   1.000
_cell.length_c   1.000
_cell.angle_alpha   90.00
_cell.angle_beta   90.00
_cell.angle_gamma   90.00
#
_symmetry.space_group_name_H-M   'P 1'
#
loop_
_entity.id
_entity.type
_entity.pdbx_description
1 polymer ?
#
loop_
_entity_poly.entity_id
_entity_poly.type
_entity_poly.pdbx_seq_one_letter_code
_entity_poly.pdbx_strand_id
1 'polypeptide(L)'
;MDLQSLTYLFVGISFTLYIGIAIWSRARSTNDFYIAGKGVSPIANGMATAADWMSAASFISMAGLIAFLGKDGSVYLMGWTGGYVLLALLLAPYLRKFGKYTVPDFIGTRYYSKAARLVAIICLIFISFTYVAGQMRGVGIVFSRFLEVDINTGVIIGMLIVFFYAVLGGMKGITYTQVAQYCVLIFAYMVPAIFISLLITNNPIPQLGFGDKLIGSSTYLLDKLDQLSIELGFNAYTDNTKSNIDIFFITAALMFGTAGLPHVIVRFFTVPKVSDARKSAGYALVFIALLYTTAPAVAAFAKINFIDSVQKVEYESAPDWFKNWENIGLIAWKDKNEDGLIDYSSGNALEGIKPKYTNEQGKYGERKVANRPDYSNKNEV
;
A
#
# COMPACT_ATOMS: atom_id res chain seq x y z
N MET A 1 -28.60 -0.89 8.83
CA MET A 1 -27.30 -1.18 9.50
C MET A 1 -26.49 0.09 9.38
N ASP A 2 -25.89 0.51 10.47
CA ASP A 2 -24.95 1.62 10.44
C ASP A 2 -23.62 1.20 9.77
N LEU A 3 -22.79 2.17 9.41
CA LEU A 3 -21.54 1.94 8.69
C LEU A 3 -20.59 1.02 9.48
N GLN A 4 -20.57 1.16 10.80
CA GLN A 4 -19.70 0.38 11.69
C GLN A 4 -20.12 -1.11 11.71
N SER A 5 -21.42 -1.39 11.83
CA SER A 5 -21.93 -2.76 11.76
C SER A 5 -21.65 -3.43 10.41
N LEU A 6 -21.77 -2.68 9.30
CA LEU A 6 -21.38 -3.17 7.97
C LEU A 6 -19.89 -3.46 7.89
N THR A 7 -19.05 -2.60 8.45
CA THR A 7 -17.60 -2.79 8.49
C THR A 7 -17.25 -4.08 9.23
N TYR A 8 -17.80 -4.30 10.42
CA TYR A 8 -17.56 -5.53 11.19
C TYR A 8 -18.06 -6.78 10.47
N LEU A 9 -19.19 -6.69 9.79
CA LEU A 9 -19.71 -7.80 8.99
C LEU A 9 -18.77 -8.19 7.87
N PHE A 10 -18.29 -7.23 7.05
CA PHE A 10 -17.39 -7.50 5.93
C PHE A 10 -16.01 -7.97 6.40
N VAL A 11 -15.48 -7.38 7.46
CA VAL A 11 -14.23 -7.82 8.08
C VAL A 11 -14.38 -9.25 8.60
N GLY A 12 -15.47 -9.55 9.32
CA GLY A 12 -15.74 -10.88 9.84
C GLY A 12 -15.89 -11.93 8.74
N ILE A 13 -16.61 -11.64 7.66
CA ILE A 13 -16.75 -12.54 6.49
C ILE A 13 -15.37 -12.78 5.86
N SER A 14 -14.58 -11.73 5.63
CA SER A 14 -13.28 -11.85 5.00
C SER A 14 -12.32 -12.68 5.83
N PHE A 15 -12.22 -12.46 7.13
CA PHE A 15 -11.38 -13.26 8.01
C PHE A 15 -11.85 -14.71 8.12
N THR A 16 -13.14 -14.94 8.21
CA THR A 16 -13.71 -16.29 8.21
C THR A 16 -13.35 -17.06 6.94
N LEU A 17 -13.45 -16.40 5.78
CA LEU A 17 -13.04 -16.96 4.50
C LEU A 17 -11.54 -17.31 4.49
N TYR A 18 -10.67 -16.40 4.91
CA TYR A 18 -9.22 -16.61 4.89
C TYR A 18 -8.78 -17.69 5.85
N ILE A 19 -9.32 -17.71 7.07
CA ILE A 19 -9.05 -18.77 8.07
C ILE A 19 -9.58 -20.11 7.56
N GLY A 20 -10.78 -20.14 6.98
CA GLY A 20 -11.36 -21.35 6.39
C GLY A 20 -10.48 -21.94 5.28
N ILE A 21 -9.98 -21.09 4.37
CA ILE A 21 -9.04 -21.51 3.30
C ILE A 21 -7.73 -22.01 3.91
N ALA A 22 -7.18 -21.31 4.91
CA ALA A 22 -5.93 -21.73 5.56
C ALA A 22 -6.05 -23.10 6.24
N ILE A 23 -7.17 -23.38 6.93
CA ILE A 23 -7.45 -24.67 7.55
C ILE A 23 -7.64 -25.77 6.50
N TRP A 24 -8.40 -25.49 5.44
CA TRP A 24 -8.64 -26.42 4.34
C TRP A 24 -7.36 -26.79 3.61
N SER A 25 -6.51 -25.80 3.31
CA SER A 25 -5.25 -25.96 2.57
C SER A 25 -4.02 -26.17 3.45
N ARG A 26 -4.21 -26.49 4.74
CA ARG A 26 -3.12 -26.68 5.71
C ARG A 26 -2.03 -27.61 5.20
N ALA A 27 -0.78 -27.32 5.54
CA ALA A 27 0.36 -28.16 5.21
C ALA A 27 0.30 -29.49 5.95
N ARG A 28 0.47 -30.61 5.23
CA ARG A 28 0.48 -31.96 5.79
C ARG A 28 1.85 -32.64 5.70
N SER A 29 2.79 -32.01 5.01
CA SER A 29 4.16 -32.50 4.82
C SER A 29 5.16 -31.35 4.86
N THR A 30 6.43 -31.67 5.04
CA THR A 30 7.53 -30.69 4.94
C THR A 30 7.54 -30.00 3.57
N ASN A 31 7.26 -30.71 2.49
CA ASN A 31 7.16 -30.14 1.16
C ASN A 31 5.97 -29.18 1.03
N ASP A 32 4.81 -29.50 1.62
CA ASP A 32 3.67 -28.58 1.64
C ASP A 32 4.00 -27.30 2.42
N PHE A 33 4.73 -27.47 3.54
CA PHE A 33 5.09 -26.36 4.42
C PHE A 33 6.06 -25.36 3.75
N TYR A 34 7.12 -25.84 3.08
CA TYR A 34 8.14 -24.95 2.52
C TYR A 34 7.87 -24.53 1.08
N ILE A 35 7.24 -25.36 0.25
CA ILE A 35 7.11 -25.14 -1.19
C ILE A 35 5.73 -25.51 -1.74
N ALA A 36 4.70 -25.57 -0.93
CA ALA A 36 3.32 -25.89 -1.31
C ALA A 36 3.21 -27.20 -2.15
N GLY A 37 4.06 -28.21 -1.86
CA GLY A 37 4.11 -29.48 -2.57
C GLY A 37 4.52 -29.36 -4.07
N LYS A 38 4.98 -28.20 -4.53
CA LYS A 38 5.25 -27.88 -5.96
C LYS A 38 4.03 -28.08 -6.87
N GLY A 39 2.82 -27.93 -6.33
CA GLY A 39 1.56 -28.23 -7.05
C GLY A 39 0.76 -27.01 -7.44
N VAL A 40 1.27 -25.79 -7.23
CA VAL A 40 0.53 -24.55 -7.48
C VAL A 40 0.50 -24.26 -8.98
N SER A 41 -0.69 -23.99 -9.53
CA SER A 41 -0.83 -23.62 -10.95
C SER A 41 -0.17 -22.26 -11.23
N PRO A 42 0.32 -22.01 -12.48
CA PRO A 42 0.96 -20.73 -12.81
C PRO A 42 0.10 -19.49 -12.56
N ILE A 43 -1.20 -19.59 -12.82
CA ILE A 43 -2.15 -18.49 -12.61
C ILE A 43 -2.35 -18.23 -11.10
N ALA A 44 -2.59 -19.27 -10.30
CA ALA A 44 -2.76 -19.14 -8.86
C ALA A 44 -1.48 -18.60 -8.20
N ASN A 45 -0.32 -19.06 -8.64
CA ASN A 45 0.96 -18.53 -8.16
C ASN A 45 1.19 -17.08 -8.60
N GLY A 46 0.75 -16.69 -9.79
CA GLY A 46 0.76 -15.32 -10.26
C GLY A 46 -0.10 -14.41 -9.38
N MET A 47 -1.32 -14.84 -9.05
CA MET A 47 -2.22 -14.12 -8.14
C MET A 47 -1.64 -14.01 -6.72
N ALA A 48 -1.11 -15.11 -6.18
CA ALA A 48 -0.48 -15.10 -4.86
C ALA A 48 0.76 -14.19 -4.83
N THR A 49 1.57 -14.19 -5.88
CA THR A 49 2.72 -13.27 -6.01
C THR A 49 2.28 -11.82 -6.12
N ALA A 50 1.21 -11.52 -6.86
CA ALA A 50 0.65 -10.18 -6.93
C ALA A 50 0.11 -9.71 -5.57
N ALA A 51 -0.54 -10.59 -4.81
CA ALA A 51 -1.00 -10.29 -3.45
C ALA A 51 0.18 -10.00 -2.50
N ASP A 52 1.30 -10.73 -2.61
CA ASP A 52 2.52 -10.42 -1.87
C ASP A 52 3.08 -9.04 -2.23
N TRP A 53 3.01 -8.69 -3.51
CA TRP A 53 3.49 -7.40 -4.01
C TRP A 53 2.59 -6.25 -3.58
N MET A 54 1.28 -6.49 -3.47
CA MET A 54 0.27 -5.55 -2.97
C MET A 54 0.35 -5.44 -1.43
N SER A 55 1.52 -5.09 -0.93
CA SER A 55 1.83 -4.90 0.48
C SER A 55 1.15 -3.65 1.05
N ALA A 56 1.27 -3.43 2.37
CA ALA A 56 0.81 -2.19 3.01
C ALA A 56 1.43 -0.94 2.35
N ALA A 57 2.69 -1.03 1.92
CA ALA A 57 3.36 0.08 1.23
C ALA A 57 2.72 0.41 -0.12
N SER A 58 2.32 -0.59 -0.91
CA SER A 58 1.77 -0.35 -2.25
C SER A 58 0.26 -0.20 -2.25
N PHE A 59 -0.48 -0.98 -1.46
CA PHE A 59 -1.94 -0.92 -1.46
C PHE A 59 -2.48 0.27 -0.64
N ILE A 60 -1.93 0.50 0.56
CA ILE A 60 -2.41 1.56 1.47
C ILE A 60 -1.70 2.88 1.20
N SER A 61 -0.37 2.86 1.02
CA SER A 61 0.44 4.08 1.09
C SER A 61 0.77 4.69 -0.27
N MET A 62 0.78 3.93 -1.38
CA MET A 62 1.29 4.42 -2.65
C MET A 62 0.46 5.56 -3.24
N ALA A 63 -0.86 5.43 -3.28
CA ALA A 63 -1.72 6.49 -3.79
C ALA A 63 -1.58 7.76 -2.93
N GLY A 64 -1.50 7.61 -1.59
CA GLY A 64 -1.23 8.73 -0.69
C GLY A 64 0.12 9.38 -0.95
N LEU A 65 1.19 8.59 -1.11
CA LEU A 65 2.53 9.10 -1.42
C LEU A 65 2.55 9.90 -2.72
N ILE A 66 1.88 9.41 -3.77
CA ILE A 66 1.77 10.12 -5.04
C ILE A 66 0.87 11.35 -4.90
N ALA A 67 -0.20 11.30 -4.12
CA ALA A 67 -1.03 12.48 -3.84
C ALA A 67 -0.25 13.61 -3.17
N PHE A 68 0.66 13.27 -2.23
CA PHE A 68 1.51 14.25 -1.56
C PHE A 68 2.67 14.76 -2.42
N LEU A 69 3.42 13.85 -3.04
CA LEU A 69 4.65 14.18 -3.76
C LEU A 69 4.42 14.47 -5.25
N GLY A 70 3.20 14.33 -5.76
CA GLY A 70 2.91 14.48 -7.18
C GLY A 70 3.71 13.48 -8.02
N LYS A 71 4.21 13.94 -9.16
CA LYS A 71 5.02 13.16 -10.10
C LYS A 71 6.24 12.49 -9.45
N ASP A 72 6.88 13.15 -8.50
CA ASP A 72 8.03 12.58 -7.78
C ASP A 72 7.69 11.34 -6.96
N GLY A 73 6.42 11.18 -6.55
CA GLY A 73 5.94 9.97 -5.90
C GLY A 73 5.90 8.75 -6.82
N SER A 74 5.76 8.95 -8.13
CA SER A 74 5.73 7.87 -9.12
C SER A 74 7.08 7.16 -9.29
N VAL A 75 8.19 7.78 -8.90
CA VAL A 75 9.53 7.19 -8.93
C VAL A 75 9.59 5.90 -8.10
N TYR A 76 8.92 5.87 -6.97
CA TYR A 76 8.84 4.68 -6.12
C TYR A 76 8.12 3.52 -6.82
N LEU A 77 7.03 3.83 -7.51
CA LEU A 77 6.27 2.86 -8.30
C LEU A 77 7.12 2.24 -9.42
N MET A 78 7.88 3.08 -10.14
CA MET A 78 8.79 2.61 -11.19
C MET A 78 9.88 1.70 -10.62
N GLY A 79 10.48 2.08 -9.49
CA GLY A 79 11.51 1.28 -8.83
C GLY A 79 11.01 -0.10 -8.41
N TRP A 80 9.86 -0.18 -7.76
CA TRP A 80 9.27 -1.45 -7.35
C TRP A 80 8.87 -2.32 -8.53
N THR A 81 8.21 -1.76 -9.55
CA THR A 81 7.84 -2.50 -10.77
C THR A 81 9.09 -3.02 -11.49
N GLY A 82 10.10 -2.17 -11.64
CA GLY A 82 11.38 -2.56 -12.25
C GLY A 82 12.08 -3.69 -11.50
N GLY A 83 12.02 -3.68 -10.15
CA GLY A 83 12.55 -4.78 -9.34
C GLY A 83 11.85 -6.11 -9.60
N TYR A 84 10.54 -6.10 -9.76
CA TYR A 84 9.81 -7.32 -10.15
C TYR A 84 10.18 -7.80 -11.55
N VAL A 85 10.34 -6.89 -12.50
CA VAL A 85 10.78 -7.24 -13.87
C VAL A 85 12.18 -7.87 -13.84
N LEU A 86 13.12 -7.30 -13.09
CA LEU A 86 14.45 -7.90 -12.91
C LEU A 86 14.37 -9.30 -12.30
N LEU A 87 13.57 -9.47 -11.25
CA LEU A 87 13.37 -10.77 -10.61
C LEU A 87 12.78 -11.78 -11.61
N ALA A 88 11.72 -11.40 -12.31
CA ALA A 88 11.01 -12.28 -13.25
C ALA A 88 11.88 -12.72 -14.44
N LEU A 89 12.65 -11.81 -15.01
CA LEU A 89 13.47 -12.08 -16.19
C LEU A 89 14.80 -12.76 -15.86
N LEU A 90 15.48 -12.29 -14.81
CA LEU A 90 16.85 -12.71 -14.53
C LEU A 90 16.96 -13.80 -13.46
N LEU A 91 16.16 -13.76 -12.41
CA LEU A 91 16.33 -14.63 -11.25
C LEU A 91 15.37 -15.84 -11.22
N ALA A 92 14.10 -15.64 -11.53
CA ALA A 92 13.07 -16.66 -11.36
C ALA A 92 13.37 -17.99 -12.06
N PRO A 93 13.76 -18.03 -13.37
CA PRO A 93 14.07 -19.27 -14.04
C PRO A 93 15.29 -19.99 -13.47
N TYR A 94 16.33 -19.24 -13.09
CA TYR A 94 17.56 -19.78 -12.52
C TYR A 94 17.32 -20.38 -11.14
N LEU A 95 16.65 -19.66 -10.27
CA LEU A 95 16.33 -20.09 -8.92
C LEU A 95 15.48 -21.37 -8.95
N ARG A 96 14.47 -21.42 -9.83
CA ARG A 96 13.64 -22.62 -9.99
C ARG A 96 14.42 -23.81 -10.54
N LYS A 97 15.29 -23.60 -11.52
CA LYS A 97 16.16 -24.63 -12.09
C LYS A 97 17.14 -25.19 -11.06
N PHE A 98 17.69 -24.33 -10.21
CA PHE A 98 18.66 -24.72 -9.17
C PHE A 98 18.03 -25.61 -8.08
N GLY A 99 16.75 -25.47 -7.80
CA GLY A 99 15.95 -26.41 -7.02
C GLY A 99 16.17 -26.40 -5.52
N LYS A 100 16.77 -25.35 -4.94
CA LYS A 100 16.90 -25.17 -3.49
C LYS A 100 15.66 -24.44 -2.92
N TYR A 101 15.40 -24.62 -1.63
CA TYR A 101 14.21 -24.08 -0.97
C TYR A 101 14.35 -22.63 -0.53
N THR A 102 15.58 -22.17 -0.28
CA THR A 102 15.84 -20.85 0.27
C THR A 102 16.98 -20.14 -0.49
N VAL A 103 16.97 -18.80 -0.42
CA VAL A 103 18.05 -17.98 -1.00
C VAL A 103 19.42 -18.28 -0.35
N PRO A 104 19.54 -18.42 0.98
CA PRO A 104 20.82 -18.82 1.59
C PRO A 104 21.35 -20.18 1.12
N ASP A 105 20.46 -21.15 0.89
CA ASP A 105 20.85 -22.46 0.35
C ASP A 105 21.36 -22.34 -1.10
N PHE A 106 20.71 -21.49 -1.91
CA PHE A 106 21.17 -21.19 -3.25
C PHE A 106 22.58 -20.58 -3.23
N ILE A 107 22.78 -19.53 -2.42
CA ILE A 107 24.08 -18.83 -2.30
C ILE A 107 25.16 -19.79 -1.80
N GLY A 108 24.90 -20.49 -0.69
CA GLY A 108 25.86 -21.45 -0.12
C GLY A 108 26.30 -22.55 -1.09
N THR A 109 25.35 -23.05 -1.88
CA THR A 109 25.64 -24.08 -2.89
C THR A 109 26.33 -23.50 -4.13
N ARG A 110 25.90 -22.31 -4.58
CA ARG A 110 26.48 -21.65 -5.78
C ARG A 110 27.91 -21.26 -5.61
N TYR A 111 28.29 -20.80 -4.41
CA TYR A 111 29.65 -20.35 -4.09
C TYR A 111 30.48 -21.41 -3.35
N TYR A 112 29.91 -22.59 -3.09
CA TYR A 112 30.58 -23.65 -2.34
C TYR A 112 31.15 -23.19 -0.99
N SER A 113 30.48 -22.26 -0.31
CA SER A 113 30.97 -21.58 0.89
C SER A 113 29.94 -21.60 2.02
N LYS A 114 30.35 -22.19 3.16
CA LYS A 114 29.56 -22.14 4.41
C LYS A 114 29.49 -20.71 4.97
N ALA A 115 30.55 -19.92 4.83
CA ALA A 115 30.56 -18.54 5.27
C ALA A 115 29.57 -17.68 4.46
N ALA A 116 29.56 -17.82 3.13
CA ALA A 116 28.58 -17.13 2.29
C ALA A 116 27.13 -17.50 2.63
N ARG A 117 26.87 -18.78 2.95
CA ARG A 117 25.57 -19.22 3.43
C ARG A 117 25.19 -18.55 4.76
N LEU A 118 26.13 -18.49 5.73
CA LEU A 118 25.87 -17.85 7.03
C LEU A 118 25.55 -16.35 6.88
N VAL A 119 26.35 -15.64 6.10
CA VAL A 119 26.09 -14.21 5.80
C VAL A 119 24.71 -14.04 5.14
N ALA A 120 24.36 -14.89 4.18
CA ALA A 120 23.06 -14.84 3.53
C ALA A 120 21.88 -15.12 4.51
N ILE A 121 22.07 -15.98 5.51
CA ILE A 121 21.08 -16.21 6.57
C ILE A 121 20.88 -14.95 7.43
N ILE A 122 21.98 -14.31 7.84
CA ILE A 122 21.92 -13.08 8.64
C ILE A 122 21.18 -11.98 7.85
N CYS A 123 21.55 -11.78 6.58
CA CYS A 123 20.87 -10.84 5.70
C CYS A 123 19.39 -11.16 5.53
N LEU A 124 19.03 -12.45 5.34
CA LEU A 124 17.64 -12.90 5.23
C LEU A 124 16.81 -12.54 6.47
N ILE A 125 17.36 -12.80 7.66
CA ILE A 125 16.69 -12.48 8.93
C ILE A 125 16.47 -10.98 9.05
N PHE A 126 17.50 -10.18 8.77
CA PHE A 126 17.43 -8.72 8.84
C PHE A 126 16.40 -8.14 7.86
N ILE A 127 16.43 -8.58 6.60
CA ILE A 127 15.46 -8.15 5.55
C ILE A 127 14.03 -8.52 5.96
N SER A 128 13.81 -9.77 6.38
CA SER A 128 12.49 -10.26 6.75
C SER A 128 11.95 -9.55 7.99
N PHE A 129 12.79 -9.31 9.00
CA PHE A 129 12.39 -8.59 10.21
C PHE A 129 11.97 -7.14 9.90
N THR A 130 12.79 -6.43 9.12
CA THR A 130 12.50 -5.04 8.72
C THR A 130 11.22 -4.96 7.90
N TYR A 131 11.03 -5.89 6.97
CA TYR A 131 9.82 -5.96 6.15
C TYR A 131 8.58 -6.22 6.99
N VAL A 132 8.60 -7.21 7.88
CA VAL A 132 7.48 -7.56 8.76
C VAL A 132 7.13 -6.39 9.70
N ALA A 133 8.13 -5.71 10.26
CA ALA A 133 7.88 -4.53 11.11
C ALA A 133 7.09 -3.44 10.38
N GLY A 134 7.46 -3.15 9.12
CA GLY A 134 6.72 -2.21 8.27
C GLY A 134 5.29 -2.67 7.97
N GLN A 135 5.11 -3.97 7.65
CA GLN A 135 3.78 -4.52 7.39
C GLN A 135 2.88 -4.50 8.62
N MET A 136 3.41 -4.86 9.80
CA MET A 136 2.66 -4.85 11.06
C MET A 136 2.20 -3.44 11.44
N ARG A 137 2.99 -2.39 11.14
CA ARG A 137 2.54 -1.02 11.32
C ARG A 137 1.32 -0.70 10.45
N GLY A 138 1.31 -1.10 9.18
CA GLY A 138 0.16 -0.96 8.30
C GLY A 138 -1.08 -1.68 8.83
N VAL A 139 -0.92 -2.93 9.27
CA VAL A 139 -1.98 -3.71 9.92
C VAL A 139 -2.52 -2.98 11.16
N GLY A 140 -1.64 -2.47 12.03
CA GLY A 140 -2.04 -1.71 13.21
C GLY A 140 -2.90 -0.49 12.89
N ILE A 141 -2.52 0.29 11.86
CA ILE A 141 -3.29 1.46 11.42
C ILE A 141 -4.68 1.03 10.92
N VAL A 142 -4.76 -0.03 10.10
CA VAL A 142 -6.03 -0.53 9.57
C VAL A 142 -6.95 -1.03 10.69
N PHE A 143 -6.42 -1.86 11.61
CA PHE A 143 -7.21 -2.34 12.74
C PHE A 143 -7.62 -1.22 13.68
N SER A 144 -6.73 -0.26 13.96
CA SER A 144 -7.06 0.93 14.75
C SER A 144 -8.23 1.67 14.13
N ARG A 145 -8.21 1.86 12.80
CA ARG A 145 -9.27 2.57 12.08
C ARG A 145 -10.62 1.83 12.10
N PHE A 146 -10.60 0.53 11.86
CA PHE A 146 -11.83 -0.24 11.68
C PHE A 146 -12.37 -0.86 12.96
N LEU A 147 -11.51 -1.15 13.94
CA LEU A 147 -11.91 -1.71 15.23
C LEU A 147 -11.95 -0.64 16.35
N GLU A 148 -11.57 0.60 16.04
CA GLU A 148 -11.51 1.72 17.00
C GLU A 148 -10.66 1.41 18.24
N VAL A 149 -9.54 0.71 18.03
CA VAL A 149 -8.57 0.34 19.07
C VAL A 149 -7.27 1.12 18.89
N ASP A 150 -6.47 1.21 19.96
CA ASP A 150 -5.11 1.75 19.85
C ASP A 150 -4.26 0.99 18.82
N ILE A 151 -3.36 1.70 18.12
CA ILE A 151 -2.51 1.13 17.05
C ILE A 151 -1.73 -0.10 17.55
N ASN A 152 -1.18 -0.04 18.78
CA ASN A 152 -0.41 -1.16 19.34
C ASN A 152 -1.30 -2.38 19.58
N THR A 153 -2.51 -2.17 20.05
CA THR A 153 -3.53 -3.24 20.20
C THR A 153 -3.88 -3.83 18.83
N GLY A 154 -4.09 -2.99 17.82
CA GLY A 154 -4.31 -3.41 16.45
C GLY A 154 -3.16 -4.27 15.88
N VAL A 155 -1.91 -3.87 16.15
CA VAL A 155 -0.72 -4.66 15.79
C VAL A 155 -0.73 -6.04 16.46
N ILE A 156 -1.02 -6.11 17.76
CA ILE A 156 -1.05 -7.37 18.51
C ILE A 156 -2.14 -8.31 17.96
N ILE A 157 -3.35 -7.80 17.76
CA ILE A 157 -4.46 -8.58 17.19
C ILE A 157 -4.07 -9.13 15.81
N GLY A 158 -3.59 -8.24 14.92
CA GLY A 158 -3.17 -8.65 13.58
C GLY A 158 -2.04 -9.67 13.59
N MET A 159 -1.05 -9.49 14.45
CA MET A 159 0.08 -10.42 14.59
C MET A 159 -0.38 -11.80 15.05
N LEU A 160 -1.28 -11.88 16.02
CA LEU A 160 -1.83 -13.16 16.51
C LEU A 160 -2.58 -13.90 15.41
N ILE A 161 -3.43 -13.21 14.64
CA ILE A 161 -4.16 -13.79 13.52
C ILE A 161 -3.19 -14.31 12.45
N VAL A 162 -2.23 -13.47 12.03
CA VAL A 162 -1.24 -13.85 11.01
C VAL A 162 -0.39 -15.03 11.46
N PHE A 163 0.10 -15.01 12.71
CA PHE A 163 0.89 -16.09 13.26
C PHE A 163 0.12 -17.40 13.26
N PHE A 164 -1.14 -17.38 13.68
CA PHE A 164 -1.98 -18.58 13.74
C PHE A 164 -2.13 -19.25 12.37
N TYR A 165 -2.54 -18.51 11.34
CA TYR A 165 -2.74 -19.13 10.03
C TYR A 165 -1.43 -19.43 9.29
N ALA A 166 -0.36 -18.65 9.50
CA ALA A 166 0.93 -18.90 8.88
C ALA A 166 1.58 -20.17 9.40
N VAL A 167 1.53 -20.40 10.72
CA VAL A 167 2.09 -21.61 11.35
C VAL A 167 1.30 -22.86 10.94
N LEU A 168 -0.03 -22.80 10.91
CA LEU A 168 -0.86 -23.94 10.54
C LEU A 168 -0.87 -24.19 9.02
N GLY A 169 -0.91 -23.14 8.23
CA GLY A 169 -1.07 -23.24 6.78
C GLY A 169 0.23 -23.55 6.04
N GLY A 170 1.38 -23.11 6.55
CA GLY A 170 2.63 -23.14 5.81
C GLY A 170 2.52 -22.47 4.45
N MET A 171 3.46 -22.68 3.55
CA MET A 171 3.46 -22.08 2.21
C MET A 171 2.23 -22.45 1.38
N LYS A 172 1.69 -23.66 1.55
CA LYS A 172 0.48 -24.10 0.83
C LYS A 172 -0.74 -23.32 1.26
N GLY A 173 -0.99 -23.21 2.57
CA GLY A 173 -2.09 -22.44 3.13
C GLY A 173 -1.99 -20.96 2.77
N ILE A 174 -0.81 -20.36 2.96
CA ILE A 174 -0.53 -18.97 2.61
C ILE A 174 -0.82 -18.71 1.13
N THR A 175 -0.36 -19.59 0.22
CA THR A 175 -0.55 -19.38 -1.23
C THR A 175 -2.02 -19.33 -1.62
N TYR A 176 -2.84 -20.27 -1.16
CA TYR A 176 -4.27 -20.29 -1.52
C TYR A 176 -5.06 -19.17 -0.83
N THR A 177 -4.70 -18.80 0.39
CA THR A 177 -5.27 -17.62 1.05
C THR A 177 -4.96 -16.35 0.26
N GLN A 178 -3.74 -16.19 -0.24
CA GLN A 178 -3.33 -15.03 -1.04
C GLN A 178 -3.99 -14.98 -2.41
N VAL A 179 -4.33 -16.11 -3.02
CA VAL A 179 -5.17 -16.13 -4.24
C VAL A 179 -6.54 -15.49 -3.96
N ALA A 180 -7.18 -15.86 -2.85
CA ALA A 180 -8.44 -15.24 -2.46
C ALA A 180 -8.28 -13.76 -2.10
N GLN A 181 -7.20 -13.42 -1.38
CA GLN A 181 -6.86 -12.03 -1.06
C GLN A 181 -6.65 -11.19 -2.31
N TYR A 182 -5.95 -11.70 -3.33
CA TYR A 182 -5.80 -10.98 -4.59
C TYR A 182 -7.15 -10.61 -5.21
N CYS A 183 -8.10 -11.54 -5.28
CA CYS A 183 -9.42 -11.28 -5.82
C CYS A 183 -10.15 -10.17 -5.04
N VAL A 184 -10.10 -10.23 -3.70
CA VAL A 184 -10.71 -9.21 -2.85
C VAL A 184 -10.01 -7.86 -3.00
N LEU A 185 -8.68 -7.85 -2.98
CA LEU A 185 -7.88 -6.62 -3.07
C LEU A 185 -8.10 -5.88 -4.39
N ILE A 186 -8.04 -6.59 -5.53
CA ILE A 186 -8.20 -5.93 -6.82
C ILE A 186 -9.62 -5.40 -7.01
N PHE A 187 -10.63 -6.13 -6.55
CA PHE A 187 -12.01 -5.67 -6.57
C PHE A 187 -12.20 -4.44 -5.69
N ALA A 188 -11.74 -4.50 -4.42
CA ALA A 188 -11.87 -3.41 -3.45
C ALA A 188 -11.11 -2.13 -3.88
N TYR A 189 -10.06 -2.27 -4.69
CA TYR A 189 -9.31 -1.13 -5.22
C TYR A 189 -9.93 -0.55 -6.48
N MET A 190 -10.32 -1.42 -7.42
CA MET A 190 -10.83 -0.97 -8.72
C MET A 190 -12.22 -0.36 -8.64
N VAL A 191 -13.11 -0.87 -7.78
CA VAL A 191 -14.48 -0.36 -7.68
C VAL A 191 -14.51 1.12 -7.28
N PRO A 192 -13.89 1.55 -6.16
CA PRO A 192 -13.83 2.98 -5.83
C PRO A 192 -13.10 3.81 -6.89
N ALA A 193 -12.02 3.26 -7.48
CA ALA A 193 -11.27 3.96 -8.52
C ALA A 193 -12.11 4.26 -9.78
N ILE A 194 -12.95 3.31 -10.20
CA ILE A 194 -13.89 3.49 -11.31
C ILE A 194 -14.94 4.56 -10.97
N PHE A 195 -15.55 4.47 -9.79
CA PHE A 195 -16.59 5.40 -9.39
C PHE A 195 -16.06 6.83 -9.24
N ILE A 196 -14.88 7.04 -8.63
CA ILE A 196 -14.29 8.38 -8.50
C ILE A 196 -13.87 8.93 -9.86
N SER A 197 -13.39 8.10 -10.78
CA SER A 197 -13.08 8.48 -12.15
C SER A 197 -14.33 8.93 -12.90
N LEU A 198 -15.44 8.19 -12.77
CA LEU A 198 -16.73 8.57 -13.34
C LEU A 198 -17.23 9.90 -12.78
N LEU A 199 -17.12 10.12 -11.47
CA LEU A 199 -17.56 11.34 -10.81
C LEU A 199 -16.76 12.58 -11.24
N ILE A 200 -15.48 12.43 -11.55
CA ILE A 200 -14.60 13.57 -11.83
C ILE A 200 -14.44 13.82 -13.34
N THR A 201 -14.30 12.74 -14.15
CA THR A 201 -14.00 12.85 -15.58
C THR A 201 -15.01 12.19 -16.50
N ASN A 202 -16.06 11.56 -15.95
CA ASN A 202 -17.01 10.73 -16.70
C ASN A 202 -16.37 9.55 -17.47
N ASN A 203 -15.16 9.16 -17.12
CA ASN A 203 -14.44 8.05 -17.75
C ASN A 203 -14.45 6.82 -16.83
N PRO A 204 -14.97 5.66 -17.29
CA PRO A 204 -15.01 4.45 -16.47
C PRO A 204 -13.67 3.78 -16.27
N ILE A 205 -12.64 4.18 -17.03
CA ILE A 205 -11.29 3.62 -16.94
C ILE A 205 -10.40 4.64 -16.22
N PRO A 206 -10.03 4.43 -14.94
CA PRO A 206 -9.28 5.41 -14.14
C PRO A 206 -7.97 5.87 -14.79
N GLN A 207 -7.27 4.95 -15.47
CA GLN A 207 -6.01 5.26 -16.16
C GLN A 207 -6.22 6.25 -17.33
N LEU A 208 -7.36 6.21 -18.00
CA LEU A 208 -7.71 7.16 -19.06
C LEU A 208 -8.26 8.46 -18.43
N GLY A 209 -9.13 8.34 -17.42
CA GLY A 209 -9.64 9.48 -16.67
C GLY A 209 -8.54 10.34 -16.04
N PHE A 210 -7.40 9.76 -15.69
CA PHE A 210 -6.23 10.49 -15.20
C PHE A 210 -5.69 11.55 -16.18
N GLY A 211 -5.77 11.28 -17.47
CA GLY A 211 -5.36 12.21 -18.54
C GLY A 211 -6.52 12.98 -19.19
N ASP A 212 -7.74 12.87 -18.66
CA ASP A 212 -8.95 13.42 -19.27
C ASP A 212 -9.33 14.79 -18.69
N LYS A 213 -10.38 15.38 -19.24
CA LYS A 213 -10.96 16.65 -18.78
C LYS A 213 -11.93 16.44 -17.62
N LEU A 214 -12.06 17.44 -16.79
CA LEU A 214 -13.05 17.48 -15.73
C LEU A 214 -14.45 17.61 -16.35
N ILE A 215 -15.46 16.98 -15.70
CA ILE A 215 -16.86 17.08 -16.13
C ILE A 215 -17.30 18.55 -16.17
N GLY A 216 -17.91 18.94 -17.28
CA GLY A 216 -18.43 20.29 -17.46
C GLY A 216 -17.35 21.37 -17.67
N SER A 217 -16.08 20.98 -17.84
CA SER A 217 -14.97 21.90 -18.04
C SER A 217 -14.15 21.54 -19.29
N SER A 218 -13.47 22.54 -19.86
CA SER A 218 -12.44 22.32 -20.89
C SER A 218 -11.06 22.00 -20.30
N THR A 219 -10.90 22.10 -18.98
CA THR A 219 -9.62 21.95 -18.26
C THR A 219 -9.31 20.47 -18.00
N TYR A 220 -8.08 20.06 -18.26
CA TYR A 220 -7.62 18.72 -17.92
C TYR A 220 -7.42 18.57 -16.41
N LEU A 221 -7.60 17.34 -15.91
CA LEU A 221 -7.44 17.00 -14.51
C LEU A 221 -6.09 17.44 -13.94
N LEU A 222 -5.00 17.15 -14.64
CA LEU A 222 -3.65 17.47 -14.19
C LEU A 222 -3.38 18.98 -14.21
N ASP A 223 -3.89 19.70 -15.20
CA ASP A 223 -3.77 21.18 -15.25
C ASP A 223 -4.50 21.83 -14.05
N LYS A 224 -5.69 21.29 -13.71
CA LYS A 224 -6.42 21.74 -12.51
C LYS A 224 -5.66 21.47 -11.24
N LEU A 225 -5.03 20.29 -11.12
CA LEU A 225 -4.20 19.94 -9.96
C LEU A 225 -2.97 20.83 -9.83
N ASP A 226 -2.31 21.14 -10.94
CA ASP A 226 -1.18 22.05 -10.94
C ASP A 226 -1.59 23.44 -10.48
N GLN A 227 -2.69 23.96 -11.03
CA GLN A 227 -3.24 25.26 -10.62
C GLN A 227 -3.57 25.28 -9.13
N LEU A 228 -4.35 24.31 -8.63
CA LEU A 228 -4.71 24.22 -7.20
C LEU A 228 -3.48 24.09 -6.30
N SER A 229 -2.49 23.28 -6.72
CA SER A 229 -1.27 23.11 -5.93
C SER A 229 -0.52 24.44 -5.79
N ILE A 230 -0.36 25.21 -6.88
CA ILE A 230 0.30 26.51 -6.87
C ILE A 230 -0.50 27.52 -6.02
N GLU A 231 -1.81 27.58 -6.19
CA GLU A 231 -2.70 28.48 -5.41
C GLU A 231 -2.59 28.22 -3.90
N LEU A 232 -2.40 26.95 -3.50
CA LEU A 232 -2.23 26.53 -2.10
C LEU A 232 -0.77 26.63 -1.61
N GLY A 233 0.14 27.12 -2.42
CA GLY A 233 1.56 27.33 -2.08
C GLY A 233 2.43 26.08 -2.18
N PHE A 234 1.96 25.00 -2.81
CA PHE A 234 2.75 23.84 -3.17
C PHE A 234 3.43 24.01 -4.53
N ASN A 235 4.40 23.15 -4.84
CA ASN A 235 4.88 23.02 -6.20
C ASN A 235 3.78 22.42 -7.09
N ALA A 236 3.83 22.69 -8.41
CA ALA A 236 2.91 22.07 -9.35
C ALA A 236 2.97 20.52 -9.21
N TYR A 237 1.80 19.88 -9.26
CA TYR A 237 1.68 18.44 -9.05
C TYR A 237 2.48 17.61 -10.07
N THR A 238 2.65 18.15 -11.28
CA THR A 238 3.38 17.51 -12.37
C THR A 238 4.85 17.90 -12.44
N ASP A 239 5.33 18.80 -11.58
CA ASP A 239 6.72 19.21 -11.54
C ASP A 239 7.66 18.14 -10.99
N ASN A 240 8.91 18.18 -11.47
CA ASN A 240 10.01 17.42 -10.87
C ASN A 240 10.72 18.30 -9.84
N THR A 241 10.62 17.94 -8.57
CA THR A 241 11.39 18.59 -7.50
C THR A 241 12.73 17.90 -7.24
N LYS A 242 12.86 16.64 -7.67
CA LYS A 242 14.08 15.84 -7.53
C LYS A 242 14.99 15.98 -8.74
N SER A 243 16.31 15.96 -8.52
CA SER A 243 17.28 15.88 -9.60
C SER A 243 17.18 14.56 -10.36
N ASN A 244 17.54 14.54 -11.65
CA ASN A 244 17.58 13.32 -12.45
C ASN A 244 18.50 12.25 -11.84
N ILE A 245 19.58 12.68 -11.16
CA ILE A 245 20.51 11.78 -10.47
C ILE A 245 19.82 11.12 -9.28
N ASP A 246 19.07 11.87 -8.47
CA ASP A 246 18.31 11.31 -7.34
C ASP A 246 17.24 10.35 -7.83
N ILE A 247 16.50 10.70 -8.88
CA ILE A 247 15.50 9.82 -9.51
C ILE A 247 16.15 8.50 -9.95
N PHE A 248 17.29 8.58 -10.62
CA PHE A 248 18.03 7.39 -11.05
C PHE A 248 18.44 6.50 -9.86
N PHE A 249 19.08 7.07 -8.83
CA PHE A 249 19.55 6.28 -7.69
C PHE A 249 18.42 5.74 -6.82
N ILE A 250 17.32 6.49 -6.62
CA ILE A 250 16.14 6.00 -5.90
C ILE A 250 15.54 4.83 -6.68
N THR A 251 15.34 5.00 -7.99
CA THR A 251 14.80 3.93 -8.84
C THR A 251 15.70 2.68 -8.82
N ALA A 252 16.99 2.84 -9.02
CA ALA A 252 17.96 1.75 -9.02
C ALA A 252 18.00 1.02 -7.66
N ALA A 253 18.06 1.76 -6.56
CA ALA A 253 18.07 1.18 -5.21
C ALA A 253 16.81 0.34 -4.96
N LEU A 254 15.65 0.85 -5.35
CA LEU A 254 14.39 0.12 -5.23
C LEU A 254 14.32 -1.08 -6.16
N MET A 255 14.79 -0.97 -7.41
CA MET A 255 14.84 -2.08 -8.35
C MET A 255 15.70 -3.24 -7.84
N PHE A 256 16.93 -2.96 -7.44
CA PHE A 256 17.82 -4.00 -6.93
C PHE A 256 17.38 -4.55 -5.58
N GLY A 257 16.88 -3.70 -4.68
CA GLY A 257 16.38 -4.11 -3.38
C GLY A 257 15.16 -5.04 -3.49
N THR A 258 14.17 -4.66 -4.28
CA THR A 258 12.95 -5.46 -4.44
C THR A 258 13.16 -6.74 -5.24
N ALA A 259 14.11 -6.76 -6.19
CA ALA A 259 14.48 -8.00 -6.88
C ALA A 259 15.06 -9.07 -5.94
N GLY A 260 15.62 -8.67 -4.80
CA GLY A 260 16.19 -9.56 -3.79
C GLY A 260 15.23 -9.99 -2.68
N LEU A 261 13.95 -9.61 -2.71
CA LEU A 261 13.01 -9.92 -1.62
C LEU A 261 12.75 -11.41 -1.44
N PRO A 262 13.12 -11.99 -0.29
CA PRO A 262 13.07 -13.45 -0.09
C PRO A 262 11.66 -14.04 -0.20
N HIS A 263 10.65 -13.35 0.32
CA HIS A 263 9.27 -13.80 0.31
C HIS A 263 8.65 -13.86 -1.09
N VAL A 264 9.12 -13.02 -2.02
CA VAL A 264 8.72 -13.08 -3.43
C VAL A 264 9.47 -14.19 -4.17
N ILE A 265 10.77 -14.31 -3.93
CA ILE A 265 11.63 -15.33 -4.55
C ILE A 265 11.11 -16.74 -4.28
N VAL A 266 10.65 -17.03 -3.06
CA VAL A 266 10.18 -18.36 -2.68
C VAL A 266 8.97 -18.83 -3.51
N ARG A 267 8.19 -17.92 -4.10
CA ARG A 267 7.06 -18.23 -4.96
C ARG A 267 7.43 -19.02 -6.20
N PHE A 268 8.62 -18.83 -6.73
CA PHE A 268 9.08 -19.57 -7.92
C PHE A 268 9.39 -21.03 -7.64
N PHE A 269 9.56 -21.41 -6.37
CA PHE A 269 9.76 -22.80 -5.97
C PHE A 269 8.46 -23.60 -5.83
N THR A 270 7.30 -22.93 -5.71
CA THR A 270 6.01 -23.57 -5.48
C THR A 270 5.36 -24.18 -6.71
N VAL A 271 5.80 -23.80 -7.91
CA VAL A 271 5.25 -24.30 -9.18
C VAL A 271 5.95 -25.58 -9.66
N PRO A 272 5.29 -26.45 -10.46
CA PRO A 272 5.84 -27.74 -10.87
C PRO A 272 7.10 -27.63 -11.75
N LYS A 273 7.09 -26.77 -12.77
CA LYS A 273 8.12 -26.70 -13.81
C LYS A 273 8.76 -25.32 -13.92
N VAL A 274 9.95 -25.25 -14.52
CA VAL A 274 10.63 -23.97 -14.83
C VAL A 274 9.81 -23.11 -15.80
N SER A 275 9.15 -23.72 -16.79
CA SER A 275 8.23 -23.02 -17.69
C SER A 275 7.06 -22.38 -16.95
N ASP A 276 6.57 -23.03 -15.90
CA ASP A 276 5.47 -22.55 -15.08
C ASP A 276 5.89 -21.37 -14.20
N ALA A 277 7.16 -21.33 -13.75
CA ALA A 277 7.72 -20.17 -13.05
C ALA A 277 7.74 -18.93 -13.97
N ARG A 278 8.11 -19.07 -15.23
CA ARG A 278 8.07 -17.96 -16.22
C ARG A 278 6.64 -17.49 -16.49
N LYS A 279 5.70 -18.42 -16.72
CA LYS A 279 4.28 -18.08 -16.91
C LYS A 279 3.70 -17.37 -15.70
N SER A 280 3.98 -17.88 -14.50
CA SER A 280 3.57 -17.29 -13.23
C SER A 280 4.11 -15.87 -13.06
N ALA A 281 5.38 -15.64 -13.40
CA ALA A 281 5.98 -14.30 -13.37
C ALA A 281 5.28 -13.33 -14.33
N GLY A 282 4.92 -13.78 -15.52
CA GLY A 282 4.16 -12.99 -16.49
C GLY A 282 2.75 -12.66 -15.99
N TYR A 283 2.02 -13.63 -15.44
CA TYR A 283 0.70 -13.39 -14.85
C TYR A 283 0.78 -12.40 -13.67
N ALA A 284 1.75 -12.58 -12.78
CA ALA A 284 1.91 -11.66 -11.65
C ALA A 284 2.21 -10.23 -12.12
N LEU A 285 3.02 -10.05 -13.17
CA LEU A 285 3.30 -8.72 -13.72
C LEU A 285 2.02 -8.03 -14.22
N VAL A 286 1.15 -8.76 -14.95
CA VAL A 286 -0.14 -8.23 -15.40
C VAL A 286 -1.02 -7.86 -14.22
N PHE A 287 -1.10 -8.73 -13.21
CA PHE A 287 -1.92 -8.52 -12.02
C PHE A 287 -1.43 -7.34 -11.17
N ILE A 288 -0.12 -7.15 -11.04
CA ILE A 288 0.50 -6.00 -10.38
C ILE A 288 0.23 -4.72 -11.18
N ALA A 289 0.34 -4.79 -12.51
CA ALA A 289 0.13 -3.63 -13.37
C ALA A 289 -1.27 -3.04 -13.25
N LEU A 290 -2.30 -3.85 -13.02
CA LEU A 290 -3.67 -3.37 -12.79
C LEU A 290 -3.74 -2.38 -11.62
N LEU A 291 -3.13 -2.70 -10.48
CA LEU A 291 -3.08 -1.80 -9.34
C LEU A 291 -2.17 -0.59 -9.60
N TYR A 292 -0.96 -0.85 -10.09
CA TYR A 292 0.09 0.17 -10.17
C TYR A 292 -0.18 1.25 -11.23
N THR A 293 -0.86 0.89 -12.32
CA THR A 293 -1.30 1.89 -13.31
C THR A 293 -2.52 2.68 -12.85
N THR A 294 -3.30 2.14 -11.89
CA THR A 294 -4.46 2.83 -11.32
C THR A 294 -4.07 3.78 -10.17
N ALA A 295 -3.00 3.49 -9.43
CA ALA A 295 -2.63 4.24 -8.24
C ALA A 295 -2.38 5.74 -8.49
N PRO A 296 -1.71 6.19 -9.57
CA PRO A 296 -1.58 7.61 -9.88
C PRO A 296 -2.91 8.30 -10.13
N ALA A 297 -3.84 7.63 -10.81
CA ALA A 297 -5.18 8.15 -11.05
C ALA A 297 -5.96 8.34 -9.75
N VAL A 298 -5.96 7.32 -8.88
CA VAL A 298 -6.60 7.40 -7.55
C VAL A 298 -5.98 8.53 -6.73
N ALA A 299 -4.65 8.69 -6.77
CA ALA A 299 -3.94 9.77 -6.07
C ALA A 299 -4.41 11.15 -6.51
N ALA A 300 -4.50 11.37 -7.83
CA ALA A 300 -4.94 12.64 -8.40
C ALA A 300 -6.41 12.95 -8.09
N PHE A 301 -7.28 11.97 -8.28
CA PHE A 301 -8.70 12.10 -7.98
C PHE A 301 -8.95 12.36 -6.49
N ALA A 302 -8.28 11.61 -5.61
CA ALA A 302 -8.40 11.80 -4.18
C ALA A 302 -7.91 13.17 -3.72
N LYS A 303 -6.81 13.69 -4.30
CA LYS A 303 -6.27 15.01 -3.97
C LYS A 303 -7.23 16.12 -4.38
N ILE A 304 -7.79 16.08 -5.60
CA ILE A 304 -8.82 17.05 -6.03
C ILE A 304 -10.03 16.99 -5.12
N ASN A 305 -10.57 15.78 -4.90
CA ASN A 305 -11.75 15.61 -4.07
C ASN A 305 -11.52 16.09 -2.62
N PHE A 306 -10.32 15.87 -2.08
CA PHE A 306 -9.95 16.37 -0.75
C PHE A 306 -9.96 17.90 -0.74
N ILE A 307 -9.26 18.55 -1.67
CA ILE A 307 -9.17 20.02 -1.72
C ILE A 307 -10.56 20.62 -1.90
N ASP A 308 -11.36 20.14 -2.87
CA ASP A 308 -12.70 20.66 -3.15
C ASP A 308 -13.68 20.46 -2.00
N SER A 309 -13.48 19.42 -1.17
CA SER A 309 -14.36 19.08 -0.05
C SER A 309 -14.00 19.79 1.26
N VAL A 310 -12.77 20.29 1.39
CA VAL A 310 -12.24 20.76 2.68
C VAL A 310 -11.84 22.24 2.63
N GLN A 311 -11.27 22.70 1.49
CA GLN A 311 -10.71 24.05 1.40
C GLN A 311 -11.78 25.14 1.53
N LYS A 312 -11.60 26.02 2.52
CA LYS A 312 -12.53 27.13 2.81
C LYS A 312 -13.96 26.72 3.16
N VAL A 313 -14.11 25.50 3.66
CA VAL A 313 -15.38 24.99 4.19
C VAL A 313 -15.46 25.29 5.70
N GLU A 314 -16.62 25.73 6.18
CA GLU A 314 -16.88 25.85 7.62
C GLU A 314 -16.72 24.48 8.30
N TYR A 315 -15.99 24.42 9.41
CA TYR A 315 -15.75 23.15 10.11
C TYR A 315 -17.05 22.43 10.48
N GLU A 316 -18.09 23.16 10.88
CA GLU A 316 -19.40 22.56 11.20
C GLU A 316 -20.03 21.85 10.01
N SER A 317 -19.81 22.35 8.79
CA SER A 317 -20.29 21.80 7.51
C SER A 317 -19.31 20.83 6.88
N ALA A 318 -18.16 20.57 7.50
CA ALA A 318 -17.16 19.64 7.00
C ALA A 318 -17.75 18.22 6.81
N PRO A 319 -17.33 17.48 5.78
CA PRO A 319 -17.83 16.13 5.53
C PRO A 319 -17.62 15.20 6.74
N ASP A 320 -18.55 14.26 6.93
CA ASP A 320 -18.49 13.30 8.04
C ASP A 320 -17.17 12.51 8.08
N TRP A 321 -16.60 12.19 6.91
CA TRP A 321 -15.32 11.50 6.84
C TRP A 321 -14.17 12.33 7.45
N PHE A 322 -14.18 13.66 7.33
CA PHE A 322 -13.16 14.55 7.92
C PHE A 322 -13.23 14.50 9.44
N LYS A 323 -14.41 14.66 10.02
CA LYS A 323 -14.65 14.58 11.47
C LYS A 323 -14.30 13.19 12.02
N ASN A 324 -14.67 12.14 11.29
CA ASN A 324 -14.31 10.76 11.67
C ASN A 324 -12.79 10.54 11.68
N TRP A 325 -12.06 11.08 10.70
CA TRP A 325 -10.61 10.96 10.64
C TRP A 325 -9.91 11.78 11.73
N GLU A 326 -10.46 12.92 12.10
CA GLU A 326 -9.99 13.69 13.24
C GLU A 326 -10.19 12.91 14.56
N ASN A 327 -11.35 12.32 14.77
CA ASN A 327 -11.66 11.54 15.97
C ASN A 327 -10.69 10.39 16.20
N ILE A 328 -10.25 9.73 15.14
CA ILE A 328 -9.28 8.63 15.22
C ILE A 328 -7.82 9.08 15.08
N GLY A 329 -7.57 10.39 14.95
CA GLY A 329 -6.23 10.95 14.94
C GLY A 329 -5.48 10.82 13.62
N LEU A 330 -6.17 10.68 12.49
CA LEU A 330 -5.57 10.71 11.15
C LEU A 330 -5.43 12.12 10.58
N ILE A 331 -6.29 13.03 10.98
CA ILE A 331 -6.26 14.46 10.65
C ILE A 331 -6.33 15.25 11.95
N ALA A 332 -5.63 16.37 12.00
CA ALA A 332 -5.76 17.37 13.07
C ALA A 332 -6.04 18.71 12.41
N TRP A 333 -7.05 19.42 12.88
CA TRP A 333 -7.35 20.76 12.44
C TRP A 333 -7.14 21.75 13.61
N LYS A 334 -6.61 22.92 13.27
CA LYS A 334 -6.42 24.01 14.23
C LYS A 334 -6.68 25.33 13.53
N ASP A 335 -7.82 25.92 13.85
CA ASP A 335 -8.17 27.26 13.40
C ASP A 335 -7.13 28.27 13.91
N LYS A 336 -6.34 28.87 12.99
CA LYS A 336 -5.24 29.80 13.29
C LYS A 336 -5.67 31.25 13.21
N ASN A 337 -6.65 31.54 12.37
CA ASN A 337 -7.13 32.90 12.09
C ASN A 337 -8.49 33.19 12.76
N GLU A 338 -9.08 32.22 13.45
CA GLU A 338 -10.35 32.28 14.18
C GLU A 338 -11.57 32.58 13.29
N ASP A 339 -11.49 32.21 11.98
CA ASP A 339 -12.60 32.41 11.05
C ASP A 339 -13.56 31.20 10.93
N GLY A 340 -13.21 30.06 11.54
CA GLY A 340 -14.01 28.83 11.53
C GLY A 340 -13.98 28.06 10.20
N LEU A 341 -13.19 28.51 9.24
CA LEU A 341 -13.02 27.85 7.94
C LEU A 341 -11.79 26.93 7.98
N ILE A 342 -11.81 25.88 7.20
CA ILE A 342 -10.67 24.97 7.08
C ILE A 342 -9.72 25.49 6.01
N ASP A 343 -8.52 25.92 6.40
CA ASP A 343 -7.47 26.37 5.52
C ASP A 343 -6.43 25.27 5.30
N TYR A 344 -6.46 24.65 4.11
CA TYR A 344 -5.45 23.72 3.68
C TYR A 344 -4.45 24.40 2.73
N SER A 345 -3.17 24.39 3.10
CA SER A 345 -2.10 24.97 2.27
C SER A 345 -0.76 24.29 2.54
N SER A 346 0.30 24.72 1.87
CA SER A 346 1.65 24.20 2.12
C SER A 346 2.17 24.67 3.48
N GLY A 347 2.93 23.79 4.15
CA GLY A 347 3.52 24.03 5.47
C GLY A 347 2.94 23.13 6.55
N ASN A 348 3.44 23.29 7.77
CA ASN A 348 2.97 22.50 8.91
C ASN A 348 1.83 23.25 9.62
N ALA A 349 0.74 22.56 9.89
CA ALA A 349 -0.35 23.13 10.69
C ALA A 349 0.09 23.41 12.14
N LEU A 350 0.92 22.55 12.70
CA LEU A 350 1.31 22.53 14.09
C LEU A 350 2.83 22.47 14.25
N GLU A 351 3.34 23.00 15.35
CA GLU A 351 4.72 22.78 15.76
C GLU A 351 4.92 21.33 16.22
N GLY A 352 5.96 20.67 15.70
CA GLY A 352 6.33 19.28 16.01
C GLY A 352 5.88 18.28 14.95
N ILE A 353 6.30 17.01 15.14
CA ILE A 353 6.18 15.97 14.10
C ILE A 353 4.80 15.30 14.10
N LYS A 354 4.09 15.34 15.24
CA LYS A 354 2.80 14.65 15.41
C LYS A 354 1.83 15.45 16.26
N PRO A 355 0.53 15.43 15.91
CA PRO A 355 -0.50 16.00 16.78
C PRO A 355 -0.55 15.29 18.14
N LYS A 356 -0.66 16.06 19.20
CA LYS A 356 -0.91 15.57 20.57
C LYS A 356 -2.33 15.92 20.94
N TYR A 357 -3.24 14.97 20.76
CA TYR A 357 -4.64 15.18 21.05
C TYR A 357 -4.92 15.28 22.55
N THR A 358 -5.87 16.14 22.92
CA THR A 358 -6.45 16.22 24.26
C THR A 358 -7.82 15.52 24.28
N ASN A 359 -8.40 15.37 25.45
CA ASN A 359 -9.76 14.85 25.61
C ASN A 359 -10.83 15.96 25.55
N GLU A 360 -10.44 17.19 25.20
CA GLU A 360 -11.32 18.33 25.09
C GLU A 360 -11.75 18.57 23.66
N GLN A 361 -12.95 19.12 23.51
CA GLN A 361 -13.44 19.66 22.25
C GLN A 361 -13.21 21.16 22.16
N GLY A 362 -13.01 21.68 20.96
CA GLY A 362 -12.89 23.09 20.71
C GLY A 362 -14.22 23.78 20.49
N LYS A 363 -14.15 25.02 20.01
CA LYS A 363 -15.30 25.93 19.84
C LYS A 363 -16.33 25.40 18.82
N TYR A 364 -15.86 24.68 17.79
CA TYR A 364 -16.70 24.15 16.70
C TYR A 364 -16.97 22.65 16.86
N GLY A 365 -16.56 22.05 17.99
CA GLY A 365 -16.67 20.62 18.23
C GLY A 365 -15.47 19.80 17.73
N GLU A 366 -14.44 20.46 17.23
CA GLU A 366 -13.18 19.84 16.81
C GLU A 366 -12.43 19.21 17.98
N ARG A 367 -11.63 18.19 17.69
CA ARG A 367 -10.76 17.55 18.69
C ARG A 367 -9.53 18.41 18.93
N LYS A 368 -9.43 18.98 20.15
CA LYS A 368 -8.30 19.84 20.50
C LYS A 368 -6.96 19.12 20.46
N VAL A 369 -5.95 19.82 19.96
CA VAL A 369 -4.53 19.43 20.01
C VAL A 369 -3.75 20.34 20.93
N ALA A 370 -2.84 19.74 21.72
CA ALA A 370 -1.97 20.46 22.68
C ALA A 370 -0.77 21.14 22.00
N ASN A 371 -0.47 20.77 20.74
CA ASN A 371 0.60 21.42 19.98
C ASN A 371 0.27 22.91 19.76
N ARG A 372 1.31 23.73 19.71
CA ARG A 372 1.18 25.12 19.26
C ARG A 372 0.95 25.17 17.76
N PRO A 373 0.11 26.08 17.25
CA PRO A 373 0.00 26.34 15.83
C PRO A 373 1.34 26.83 15.25
N ASP A 374 1.67 26.39 14.05
CA ASP A 374 2.79 26.95 13.30
C ASP A 374 2.30 28.16 12.50
N TYR A 375 2.54 29.35 12.98
CA TYR A 375 2.13 30.60 12.35
C TYR A 375 3.06 31.05 11.19
N SER A 376 4.07 30.26 10.82
CA SER A 376 4.94 30.57 9.67
C SER A 376 4.22 30.40 8.32
N ASN A 377 3.08 29.73 8.32
CA ASN A 377 2.25 29.44 7.15
C ASN A 377 0.75 29.50 7.51
N LYS A 378 -0.11 29.38 6.49
CA LYS A 378 -1.57 29.42 6.64
C LYS A 378 -2.22 28.06 6.82
N ASN A 379 -1.46 26.96 6.71
CA ASN A 379 -2.01 25.61 6.79
C ASN A 379 -2.56 25.30 8.19
N GLU A 380 -3.76 24.77 8.28
CA GLU A 380 -4.49 24.44 9.51
C GLU A 380 -4.75 22.93 9.66
N VAL A 381 -4.44 22.11 8.63
CA VAL A 381 -4.73 20.67 8.57
C VAL A 381 -3.47 19.83 8.53
#